data_1b9b1cb2f1a5e45a0c1a9370812f8038
#
_entry.id   1b9b1cb2f1a5e45a0c1a9370812f8038
#
_cell.length_a   1.000
_cell.length_b   1.000
_cell.length_c   1.000
_cell.angle_alpha   90.00
_cell.angle_beta   90.00
_cell.angle_gamma   90.00
#
_symmetry.space_group_name_H-M   'P 1'
#
loop_
_entity.id
_entity.type
_entity.pdbx_description
1 polymer ?
#
loop_
_entity_poly.entity_id
_entity_poly.type
_entity_poly.pdbx_seq_one_letter_code
_entity_poly.pdbx_strand_id
1 'polypeptide(L)'
;MVGSNNRTAMNISEVALSLEKGRISDLHIRDFMTKNVVWLPMEKSVVDAAIEMTKREISSMLIKSGDEFVGIVTDRDIISKVVAQDLNPKQVRLAEVMKSPVISISDDASVQEAAEMMRDNKIRRLVVKNKEQVVGIISESDIIRVEPELHFLIRERSRLGLGRAAPLEPSRPLISGICEDCENYSENLINVNGKWLCEECRGR
;
A
#
# COMPACT_ATOMS: atom_id res chain seq x y z
N MET A 1 6.98 -24.88 -0.44
CA MET A 1 6.57 -24.54 -1.83
C MET A 1 6.74 -23.05 -1.99
N VAL A 2 7.58 -22.62 -2.92
CA VAL A 2 7.97 -21.22 -3.13
C VAL A 2 6.90 -20.61 -4.05
N GLY A 3 5.99 -19.81 -3.46
CA GLY A 3 5.06 -19.02 -4.25
C GLY A 3 5.75 -17.75 -4.74
N SER A 4 5.96 -17.65 -6.05
CA SER A 4 6.42 -16.45 -6.74
C SER A 4 5.50 -15.27 -6.41
N ASN A 5 6.10 -14.10 -6.28
CA ASN A 5 5.47 -12.81 -6.02
C ASN A 5 4.61 -12.41 -7.25
N ASN A 6 3.42 -13.01 -7.36
CA ASN A 6 2.49 -12.72 -8.47
C ASN A 6 1.51 -11.63 -7.98
N ARG A 7 1.97 -10.37 -8.03
CA ARG A 7 1.09 -9.20 -8.01
C ARG A 7 0.37 -9.20 -9.36
N THR A 8 -0.77 -9.83 -9.44
CA THR A 8 -1.62 -9.75 -10.63
C THR A 8 -2.23 -8.34 -10.62
N ALA A 9 -1.50 -7.39 -11.18
CA ALA A 9 -2.08 -6.12 -11.58
C ALA A 9 -3.13 -6.41 -12.65
N MET A 10 -4.32 -5.85 -12.49
CA MET A 10 -5.37 -5.88 -13.49
C MET A 10 -4.82 -5.36 -14.82
N ASN A 11 -5.18 -6.00 -15.92
CA ASN A 11 -4.77 -5.58 -17.25
C ASN A 11 -5.37 -4.17 -17.52
N ILE A 12 -4.52 -3.22 -17.88
CA ILE A 12 -4.86 -1.81 -18.16
C ILE A 12 -6.08 -1.71 -19.10
N SER A 13 -6.26 -2.69 -20.00
CA SER A 13 -7.38 -2.79 -20.93
C SER A 13 -8.73 -3.02 -20.23
N GLU A 14 -8.76 -3.76 -19.11
CA GLU A 14 -10.02 -4.04 -18.38
C GLU A 14 -10.42 -2.85 -17.50
N VAL A 15 -9.45 -2.16 -16.92
CA VAL A 15 -9.69 -0.88 -16.21
C VAL A 15 -10.21 0.18 -17.19
N ALA A 16 -9.61 0.27 -18.37
CA ALA A 16 -10.03 1.18 -19.43
C ALA A 16 -11.46 0.92 -19.89
N LEU A 17 -11.84 -0.36 -20.05
CA LEU A 17 -13.19 -0.75 -20.49
C LEU A 17 -14.27 -0.42 -19.44
N SER A 18 -13.97 -0.52 -18.16
CA SER A 18 -14.86 -0.13 -17.06
C SER A 18 -15.02 1.38 -16.97
N LEU A 19 -13.97 2.14 -17.28
CA LEU A 19 -13.97 3.60 -17.29
C LEU A 19 -14.61 4.20 -18.57
N GLU A 20 -14.63 3.49 -19.69
CA GLU A 20 -15.38 3.86 -20.89
C GLU A 20 -16.89 3.98 -20.62
N LYS A 21 -17.41 3.27 -19.61
CA LYS A 21 -18.80 3.35 -19.15
C LYS A 21 -19.08 4.49 -18.16
N GLY A 22 -18.07 5.27 -17.79
CA GLY A 22 -18.25 6.59 -17.15
C GLY A 22 -18.49 6.61 -15.65
N ARG A 23 -18.22 5.55 -14.89
CA ARG A 23 -18.43 5.55 -13.44
C ARG A 23 -17.19 5.08 -12.68
N ILE A 24 -16.59 6.02 -11.95
CA ILE A 24 -15.55 5.74 -10.92
C ILE A 24 -16.13 4.86 -9.79
N SER A 25 -17.47 4.92 -9.60
CA SER A 25 -18.22 4.08 -8.65
C SER A 25 -18.18 2.58 -8.95
N ASP A 26 -17.75 2.18 -10.15
CA ASP A 26 -17.75 0.78 -10.57
C ASP A 26 -16.39 0.08 -10.35
N LEU A 27 -15.43 0.77 -9.73
CA LEU A 27 -14.14 0.18 -9.34
C LEU A 27 -14.25 -0.52 -7.99
N HIS A 28 -14.23 -1.83 -8.02
CA HIS A 28 -14.32 -2.67 -6.81
C HIS A 28 -12.93 -3.02 -6.28
N ILE A 29 -12.81 -3.14 -4.95
CA ILE A 29 -11.53 -3.46 -4.31
C ILE A 29 -10.96 -4.82 -4.69
N ARG A 30 -11.77 -5.78 -5.14
CA ARG A 30 -11.31 -7.08 -5.67
C ARG A 30 -10.34 -6.97 -6.85
N ASP A 31 -10.38 -5.83 -7.57
CA ASP A 31 -9.56 -5.59 -8.76
C ASP A 31 -8.16 -5.07 -8.40
N PHE A 32 -8.01 -4.51 -7.20
CA PHE A 32 -6.81 -3.83 -6.71
C PHE A 32 -6.17 -4.47 -5.48
N MET A 33 -6.89 -5.36 -4.80
CA MET A 33 -6.41 -6.03 -3.59
C MET A 33 -5.25 -7.01 -3.87
N THR A 34 -4.41 -7.22 -2.89
CA THR A 34 -3.44 -8.31 -2.89
C THR A 34 -4.14 -9.61 -2.50
N LYS A 35 -4.25 -10.56 -3.44
CA LYS A 35 -4.99 -11.83 -3.28
C LYS A 35 -4.23 -12.88 -2.45
N ASN A 36 -2.91 -12.90 -2.52
CA ASN A 36 -2.08 -13.87 -1.79
C ASN A 36 -1.78 -13.37 -0.37
N VAL A 37 -2.69 -13.68 0.55
CA VAL A 37 -2.56 -13.26 1.95
C VAL A 37 -1.50 -14.10 2.66
N VAL A 38 -0.49 -13.43 3.23
CA VAL A 38 0.52 -14.05 4.08
C VAL A 38 0.04 -14.05 5.53
N TRP A 39 0.17 -15.17 6.20
CA TRP A 39 -0.27 -15.34 7.58
C TRP A 39 0.69 -16.22 8.40
N LEU A 40 0.63 -16.06 9.71
CA LEU A 40 1.29 -16.91 10.69
C LEU A 40 0.33 -17.26 11.84
N PRO A 41 0.56 -18.41 12.53
CA PRO A 41 -0.14 -18.73 13.76
C PRO A 41 0.17 -17.73 14.88
N MET A 42 -0.79 -17.46 15.76
CA MET A 42 -0.68 -16.49 16.85
C MET A 42 0.39 -16.86 17.90
N GLU A 43 0.76 -18.15 17.97
CA GLU A 43 1.79 -18.69 18.87
C GLU A 43 3.21 -18.42 18.40
N LYS A 44 3.41 -18.04 17.14
CA LYS A 44 4.72 -17.71 16.58
C LYS A 44 5.30 -16.45 17.21
N SER A 45 6.63 -16.34 17.17
CA SER A 45 7.34 -15.18 17.70
C SER A 45 7.29 -13.98 16.75
N VAL A 46 7.54 -12.79 17.29
CA VAL A 46 7.71 -11.57 16.50
C VAL A 46 8.90 -11.68 15.53
N VAL A 47 9.95 -12.45 15.89
CA VAL A 47 11.08 -12.73 14.99
C VAL A 47 10.64 -13.49 13.75
N ASP A 48 9.77 -14.51 13.91
CA ASP A 48 9.24 -15.26 12.76
C ASP A 48 8.50 -14.33 11.80
N ALA A 49 7.70 -13.39 12.33
CA ALA A 49 7.00 -12.41 11.52
C ALA A 49 7.97 -11.46 10.81
N ALA A 50 8.97 -10.93 11.50
CA ALA A 50 9.97 -10.04 10.93
C ALA A 50 10.75 -10.69 9.79
N ILE A 51 11.13 -11.97 9.94
CA ILE A 51 11.82 -12.77 8.92
C ILE A 51 10.92 -12.93 7.68
N GLU A 52 9.65 -13.33 7.87
CA GLU A 52 8.72 -13.51 6.74
C GLU A 52 8.37 -12.17 6.05
N MET A 53 8.21 -11.09 6.82
CA MET A 53 8.00 -9.74 6.25
C MET A 53 9.18 -9.31 5.39
N THR A 54 10.40 -9.46 5.89
CA THR A 54 11.63 -9.11 5.16
C THR A 54 11.81 -9.96 3.90
N LYS A 55 11.64 -11.28 4.03
CA LYS A 55 11.80 -12.24 2.93
C LYS A 55 10.80 -12.00 1.79
N ARG A 56 9.60 -11.53 2.11
CA ARG A 56 8.53 -11.31 1.13
C ARG A 56 8.34 -9.84 0.75
N GLU A 57 9.15 -8.95 1.31
CA GLU A 57 9.06 -7.49 1.10
C GLU A 57 7.65 -6.95 1.40
N ILE A 58 7.06 -7.43 2.51
CA ILE A 58 5.75 -7.00 2.98
C ILE A 58 5.87 -6.36 4.36
N SER A 59 4.98 -5.43 4.68
CA SER A 59 4.96 -4.68 5.93
C SER A 59 3.78 -5.06 6.85
N SER A 60 3.08 -6.13 6.54
CA SER A 60 1.99 -6.68 7.37
C SER A 60 1.68 -8.11 7.03
N MET A 61 1.12 -8.84 8.00
CA MET A 61 0.61 -10.19 7.81
C MET A 61 -0.59 -10.44 8.70
N LEU A 62 -1.44 -11.38 8.30
CA LEU A 62 -2.56 -11.82 9.10
C LEU A 62 -2.11 -12.87 10.12
N ILE A 63 -2.84 -12.91 11.23
CA ILE A 63 -2.59 -13.86 12.31
C ILE A 63 -3.77 -14.79 12.43
N LYS A 64 -3.49 -16.09 12.50
CA LYS A 64 -4.48 -17.15 12.67
C LYS A 64 -4.47 -17.75 14.07
N SER A 65 -5.67 -18.14 14.54
CA SER A 65 -5.90 -19.07 15.63
C SER A 65 -6.71 -20.24 15.07
N GLY A 66 -6.09 -21.42 14.96
CA GLY A 66 -6.68 -22.50 14.18
C GLY A 66 -6.90 -22.09 12.71
N ASP A 67 -8.13 -22.18 12.24
CA ASP A 67 -8.48 -21.81 10.86
C ASP A 67 -8.97 -20.35 10.71
N GLU A 68 -9.15 -19.64 11.83
CA GLU A 68 -9.72 -18.30 11.83
C GLU A 68 -8.63 -17.21 11.80
N PHE A 69 -8.88 -16.14 11.03
CA PHE A 69 -8.05 -14.94 11.03
C PHE A 69 -8.49 -14.03 12.20
N VAL A 70 -7.67 -13.99 13.26
CA VAL A 70 -8.00 -13.30 14.52
C VAL A 70 -7.31 -11.95 14.67
N GLY A 71 -6.30 -11.64 13.86
CA GLY A 71 -5.55 -10.40 13.99
C GLY A 71 -4.71 -10.06 12.78
N ILE A 72 -4.11 -8.88 12.84
CA ILE A 72 -3.11 -8.37 11.89
C ILE A 72 -1.92 -7.80 12.67
N VAL A 73 -0.70 -8.08 12.20
CA VAL A 73 0.54 -7.49 12.70
C VAL A 73 1.20 -6.70 11.58
N THR A 74 1.72 -5.53 11.91
CA THR A 74 2.48 -4.67 11.00
C THR A 74 3.90 -4.45 11.52
N ASP A 75 4.81 -4.03 10.65
CA ASP A 75 6.16 -3.56 10.99
C ASP A 75 6.13 -2.49 12.10
N ARG A 76 5.17 -1.55 12.02
CA ARG A 76 4.98 -0.51 13.04
C ARG A 76 4.56 -1.08 14.40
N ASP A 77 3.75 -2.13 14.44
CA ASP A 77 3.37 -2.80 15.69
C ASP A 77 4.60 -3.44 16.34
N ILE A 78 5.47 -4.08 15.55
CA ILE A 78 6.74 -4.65 16.02
C ILE A 78 7.65 -3.56 16.61
N ILE A 79 7.83 -2.46 15.88
CA ILE A 79 8.68 -1.35 16.35
C ILE A 79 8.11 -0.75 17.63
N SER A 80 6.82 -0.42 17.68
CA SER A 80 6.22 0.32 18.79
C SER A 80 5.99 -0.51 20.05
N LYS A 81 5.67 -1.81 19.89
CA LYS A 81 5.30 -2.67 21.01
C LYS A 81 6.44 -3.58 21.51
N VAL A 82 7.48 -3.78 20.70
CA VAL A 82 8.59 -4.65 21.04
C VAL A 82 9.89 -3.87 21.11
N VAL A 83 10.33 -3.26 20.01
CA VAL A 83 11.63 -2.56 19.96
C VAL A 83 11.64 -1.35 20.88
N ALA A 84 10.61 -0.50 20.81
CA ALA A 84 10.51 0.71 21.66
C ALA A 84 10.27 0.40 23.14
N GLN A 85 9.91 -0.83 23.48
CA GLN A 85 9.72 -1.31 24.86
C GLN A 85 10.90 -2.14 25.37
N ASP A 86 11.98 -2.24 24.60
CA ASP A 86 13.19 -3.02 24.90
C ASP A 86 12.88 -4.51 25.23
N LEU A 87 11.86 -5.07 24.59
CA LEU A 87 11.47 -6.46 24.76
C LEU A 87 12.28 -7.38 23.85
N ASN A 88 12.58 -8.60 24.34
CA ASN A 88 13.24 -9.59 23.52
C ASN A 88 12.26 -10.17 22.47
N PRO A 89 12.44 -9.88 21.15
CA PRO A 89 11.48 -10.26 20.12
C PRO A 89 11.34 -11.78 19.92
N LYS A 90 12.31 -12.59 20.41
CA LYS A 90 12.20 -14.06 20.38
C LYS A 90 11.21 -14.61 21.42
N GLN A 91 10.96 -13.86 22.48
CA GLN A 91 10.07 -14.25 23.58
C GLN A 91 8.66 -13.70 23.43
N VAL A 92 8.47 -12.62 22.66
CA VAL A 92 7.18 -12.00 22.42
C VAL A 92 6.42 -12.77 21.32
N ARG A 93 5.20 -13.20 21.62
CA ARG A 93 4.32 -13.92 20.68
C ARG A 93 3.50 -12.94 19.85
N LEU A 94 3.07 -13.36 18.66
CA LEU A 94 2.25 -12.54 17.77
C LEU A 94 0.90 -12.17 18.40
N ALA A 95 0.34 -13.04 19.22
CA ALA A 95 -0.87 -12.77 20.00
C ALA A 95 -0.78 -11.51 20.88
N GLU A 96 0.41 -11.17 21.38
CA GLU A 96 0.63 -10.03 22.28
C GLU A 96 0.73 -8.70 21.54
N VAL A 97 1.12 -8.73 20.27
CA VAL A 97 1.38 -7.53 19.47
C VAL A 97 0.35 -7.27 18.39
N MET A 98 -0.41 -8.30 17.99
CA MET A 98 -1.41 -8.15 16.94
C MET A 98 -2.50 -7.13 17.32
N LYS A 99 -3.12 -6.58 16.31
CA LYS A 99 -4.39 -5.84 16.43
C LYS A 99 -5.53 -6.81 16.17
N SER A 100 -6.44 -6.89 17.12
CA SER A 100 -7.65 -7.72 17.08
C SER A 100 -8.83 -6.87 17.60
N PRO A 101 -10.05 -7.05 17.08
CA PRO A 101 -10.41 -7.88 15.92
C PRO A 101 -9.91 -7.31 14.60
N VAL A 102 -9.97 -8.13 13.55
CA VAL A 102 -9.62 -7.73 12.18
C VAL A 102 -10.76 -6.90 11.59
N ILE A 103 -10.43 -5.70 11.09
CA ILE A 103 -11.40 -4.88 10.35
C ILE A 103 -11.41 -5.35 8.90
N SER A 104 -12.57 -5.72 8.41
CA SER A 104 -12.75 -6.28 7.07
C SER A 104 -13.80 -5.53 6.26
N ILE A 105 -13.70 -5.65 4.95
CA ILE A 105 -14.59 -5.06 3.96
C ILE A 105 -14.94 -6.10 2.89
N SER A 106 -16.10 -5.98 2.23
CA SER A 106 -16.51 -6.86 1.13
C SER A 106 -15.61 -6.63 -0.10
N ASP A 107 -15.34 -7.68 -0.85
CA ASP A 107 -14.60 -7.59 -2.13
C ASP A 107 -15.38 -6.83 -3.22
N ASP A 108 -16.70 -6.73 -3.09
CA ASP A 108 -17.57 -5.93 -3.96
C ASP A 108 -17.64 -4.44 -3.59
N ALA A 109 -17.05 -4.04 -2.46
CA ALA A 109 -17.05 -2.64 -2.05
C ALA A 109 -16.21 -1.77 -3.02
N SER A 110 -16.53 -0.48 -3.08
CA SER A 110 -15.81 0.49 -3.88
C SER A 110 -14.48 0.88 -3.22
N VAL A 111 -13.55 1.39 -4.04
CA VAL A 111 -12.29 1.99 -3.55
C VAL A 111 -12.54 3.16 -2.61
N GLN A 112 -13.62 3.94 -2.86
CA GLN A 112 -14.00 5.06 -2.00
C GLN A 112 -14.45 4.59 -0.61
N GLU A 113 -15.29 3.57 -0.53
CA GLU A 113 -15.71 2.99 0.77
C GLU A 113 -14.53 2.45 1.56
N ALA A 114 -13.56 1.82 0.88
CA ALA A 114 -12.33 1.36 1.53
C ALA A 114 -11.51 2.52 2.10
N ALA A 115 -11.36 3.62 1.35
CA ALA A 115 -10.64 4.80 1.81
C ALA A 115 -11.33 5.47 3.02
N GLU A 116 -12.66 5.59 2.98
CA GLU A 116 -13.47 6.13 4.09
C GLU A 116 -13.32 5.26 5.34
N MET A 117 -13.44 3.94 5.20
CA MET A 117 -13.28 3.00 6.32
C MET A 117 -11.88 3.04 6.92
N MET A 118 -10.82 3.16 6.11
CA MET A 118 -9.44 3.32 6.59
C MET A 118 -9.27 4.63 7.38
N ARG A 119 -9.80 5.74 6.88
CA ARG A 119 -9.77 7.05 7.54
C ARG A 119 -10.49 7.01 8.89
N ASP A 120 -11.73 6.53 8.91
CA ASP A 120 -12.60 6.58 10.08
C ASP A 120 -12.08 5.67 11.21
N ASN A 121 -11.47 4.54 10.87
CA ASN A 121 -10.85 3.62 11.82
C ASN A 121 -9.37 3.93 12.09
N LYS A 122 -8.77 4.95 11.44
CA LYS A 122 -7.34 5.32 11.55
C LYS A 122 -6.40 4.16 11.27
N ILE A 123 -6.73 3.36 10.25
CA ILE A 123 -5.96 2.22 9.79
C ILE A 123 -5.56 2.41 8.32
N ARG A 124 -4.49 1.75 7.90
CA ARG A 124 -3.97 1.84 6.53
C ARG A 124 -4.16 0.56 5.71
N ARG A 125 -4.89 -0.42 6.25
CA ARG A 125 -5.15 -1.70 5.61
C ARG A 125 -6.47 -2.26 6.06
N LEU A 126 -7.17 -2.92 5.13
CA LEU A 126 -8.39 -3.67 5.39
C LEU A 126 -8.21 -5.09 4.90
N VAL A 127 -8.77 -6.02 5.63
CA VAL A 127 -8.90 -7.41 5.16
C VAL A 127 -10.11 -7.48 4.24
N VAL A 128 -9.92 -8.10 3.09
CA VAL A 128 -11.01 -8.23 2.10
C VAL A 128 -11.63 -9.61 2.23
N LYS A 129 -12.95 -9.63 2.37
CA LYS A 129 -13.74 -10.85 2.47
C LYS A 129 -14.72 -10.98 1.31
N ASN A 130 -14.86 -12.21 0.82
CA ASN A 130 -16.01 -12.62 0.02
C ASN A 130 -16.86 -13.52 0.90
N LYS A 131 -18.08 -13.08 1.27
CA LYS A 131 -18.87 -13.69 2.33
C LYS A 131 -18.04 -13.80 3.62
N GLU A 132 -17.83 -15.03 4.13
CA GLU A 132 -17.03 -15.27 5.34
C GLU A 132 -15.56 -15.59 5.07
N GLN A 133 -15.15 -15.72 3.80
CA GLN A 133 -13.80 -16.10 3.45
C GLN A 133 -12.90 -14.87 3.23
N VAL A 134 -11.71 -14.86 3.81
CA VAL A 134 -10.68 -13.87 3.53
C VAL A 134 -10.09 -14.17 2.15
N VAL A 135 -10.25 -13.21 1.21
CA VAL A 135 -9.81 -13.34 -0.18
C VAL A 135 -8.64 -12.41 -0.52
N GLY A 136 -8.35 -11.44 0.35
CA GLY A 136 -7.24 -10.50 0.10
C GLY A 136 -7.02 -9.50 1.22
N ILE A 137 -6.08 -8.59 0.96
CA ILE A 137 -5.81 -7.38 1.75
C ILE A 137 -5.73 -6.21 0.79
N ILE A 138 -6.34 -5.08 1.15
CA ILE A 138 -6.16 -3.81 0.46
C ILE A 138 -5.52 -2.80 1.39
N SER A 139 -4.56 -2.02 0.90
CA SER A 139 -3.87 -0.98 1.64
C SER A 139 -4.10 0.41 1.03
N GLU A 140 -3.83 1.45 1.82
CA GLU A 140 -3.81 2.84 1.37
C GLU A 140 -2.90 3.02 0.14
N SER A 141 -1.74 2.34 0.12
CA SER A 141 -0.81 2.37 -1.03
C SER A 141 -1.41 1.76 -2.29
N ASP A 142 -2.26 0.76 -2.17
CA ASP A 142 -2.94 0.17 -3.33
C ASP A 142 -3.98 1.13 -3.89
N ILE A 143 -4.70 1.85 -3.03
CA ILE A 143 -5.64 2.91 -3.42
C ILE A 143 -4.93 4.05 -4.13
N ILE A 144 -3.81 4.56 -3.58
CA ILE A 144 -3.03 5.65 -4.17
C ILE A 144 -2.46 5.27 -5.55
N ARG A 145 -2.12 4.01 -5.77
CA ARG A 145 -1.63 3.54 -7.08
C ARG A 145 -2.68 3.56 -8.17
N VAL A 146 -3.95 3.45 -7.82
CA VAL A 146 -5.06 3.53 -8.77
C VAL A 146 -5.28 4.98 -9.24
N GLU A 147 -4.95 5.96 -8.41
CA GLU A 147 -5.19 7.37 -8.68
C GLU A 147 -4.45 7.93 -9.92
N PRO A 148 -3.15 7.62 -10.18
CA PRO A 148 -2.45 8.07 -11.40
C PRO A 148 -3.00 7.45 -12.68
N GLU A 149 -3.42 6.19 -12.64
CA GLU A 149 -4.04 5.51 -13.78
C GLU A 149 -5.38 6.14 -14.10
N LEU A 150 -6.14 6.52 -13.08
CA LEU A 150 -7.38 7.26 -13.19
C LEU A 150 -7.15 8.65 -13.82
N HIS A 151 -6.11 9.38 -13.38
CA HIS A 151 -5.73 10.67 -13.95
C HIS A 151 -5.29 10.57 -15.41
N PHE A 152 -4.55 9.53 -15.78
CA PHE A 152 -4.15 9.28 -17.16
C PHE A 152 -5.37 9.08 -18.06
N LEU A 153 -6.32 8.27 -17.63
CA LEU A 153 -7.54 7.96 -18.40
C LEU A 153 -8.48 9.18 -18.53
N ILE A 154 -8.61 9.98 -17.47
CA ILE A 154 -9.35 11.26 -17.51
C ILE A 154 -8.70 12.21 -18.52
N ARG A 155 -7.37 12.23 -18.60
CA ARG A 155 -6.61 13.07 -19.52
C ARG A 155 -6.76 12.64 -20.97
N GLU A 156 -6.74 11.33 -21.25
CA GLU A 156 -7.01 10.80 -22.60
C GLU A 156 -8.44 11.06 -23.05
N ARG A 157 -9.42 10.93 -22.15
CA ARG A 157 -10.82 11.27 -22.41
C ARG A 157 -10.99 12.76 -22.76
N SER A 158 -10.25 13.65 -22.09
CA SER A 158 -10.23 15.09 -22.39
C SER A 158 -9.62 15.37 -23.77
N ARG A 159 -8.59 14.63 -24.19
CA ARG A 159 -7.99 14.72 -25.54
C ARG A 159 -8.93 14.29 -26.65
N LEU A 160 -9.79 13.31 -26.36
CA LEU A 160 -10.80 12.80 -27.29
C LEU A 160 -12.07 13.68 -27.37
N GLY A 161 -12.08 14.85 -26.69
CA GLY A 161 -13.20 15.81 -26.74
C GLY A 161 -14.42 15.42 -25.89
N LEU A 162 -14.28 14.41 -25.01
CA LEU A 162 -15.37 13.87 -24.19
C LEU A 162 -15.49 14.50 -22.79
N GLY A 163 -14.90 15.67 -22.57
CA GLY A 163 -15.02 16.44 -21.33
C GLY A 163 -13.96 17.53 -21.21
N ARG A 164 -14.36 18.75 -20.83
CA ARG A 164 -13.45 19.87 -20.57
C ARG A 164 -12.87 19.73 -19.17
N ALA A 165 -11.61 19.30 -19.06
CA ALA A 165 -10.78 19.55 -17.90
C ALA A 165 -9.51 20.28 -18.35
N ALA A 166 -9.15 21.34 -17.62
CA ALA A 166 -7.93 22.10 -17.88
C ALA A 166 -6.70 21.20 -17.67
N PRO A 167 -5.62 21.36 -18.47
CA PRO A 167 -4.40 20.58 -18.28
C PRO A 167 -3.77 20.96 -16.94
N LEU A 168 -3.70 20.01 -16.01
CA LEU A 168 -2.80 20.11 -14.87
C LEU A 168 -1.41 19.77 -15.38
N GLU A 169 -0.49 20.73 -15.33
CA GLU A 169 0.92 20.47 -15.56
C GLU A 169 1.41 19.45 -14.53
N PRO A 170 2.19 18.41 -14.92
CA PRO A 170 2.76 17.49 -13.95
C PRO A 170 3.71 18.30 -13.05
N SER A 171 3.31 18.55 -11.81
CA SER A 171 4.21 19.08 -10.80
C SER A 171 5.34 18.07 -10.62
N ARG A 172 6.57 18.46 -11.01
CA ARG A 172 7.76 17.67 -10.69
C ARG A 172 7.83 17.55 -9.17
N PRO A 173 8.04 16.35 -8.61
CA PRO A 173 8.21 16.23 -7.17
C PRO A 173 9.39 17.10 -6.75
N LEU A 174 9.16 18.06 -5.86
CA LEU A 174 10.21 18.85 -5.24
C LEU A 174 10.90 17.94 -4.23
N ILE A 175 12.15 17.59 -4.48
CA ILE A 175 12.95 16.78 -3.57
C ILE A 175 13.87 17.73 -2.81
N SER A 176 13.62 17.87 -1.51
CA SER A 176 14.40 18.71 -0.61
C SER A 176 15.38 17.88 0.22
N GLY A 177 16.53 18.44 0.55
CA GLY A 177 17.53 17.78 1.37
C GLY A 177 18.91 18.46 1.29
N ILE A 178 19.94 17.73 1.72
CA ILE A 178 21.33 18.19 1.68
C ILE A 178 21.93 17.83 0.31
N CYS A 179 22.51 18.81 -0.36
CA CYS A 179 23.26 18.60 -1.60
C CYS A 179 24.53 17.78 -1.33
N GLU A 180 24.75 16.70 -2.07
CA GLU A 180 25.90 15.80 -1.86
C GLU A 180 27.25 16.38 -2.32
N ASP A 181 27.25 17.57 -2.95
CA ASP A 181 28.47 18.22 -3.40
C ASP A 181 28.88 19.43 -2.54
N CYS A 182 27.92 20.32 -2.19
CA CYS A 182 28.22 21.50 -1.38
C CYS A 182 27.73 21.41 0.07
N GLU A 183 27.08 20.32 0.46
CA GLU A 183 26.54 20.05 1.82
C GLU A 183 25.51 21.07 2.32
N ASN A 184 25.03 21.98 1.46
CA ASN A 184 23.98 22.93 1.80
C ASN A 184 22.58 22.32 1.60
N TYR A 185 21.61 22.76 2.42
CA TYR A 185 20.21 22.40 2.23
C TYR A 185 19.67 23.07 0.96
N SER A 186 18.88 22.32 0.20
CA SER A 186 18.17 22.80 -0.99
C SER A 186 16.76 22.23 -1.05
N GLU A 187 15.80 23.05 -1.44
CA GLU A 187 14.40 22.64 -1.64
C GLU A 187 14.16 21.97 -3.00
N ASN A 188 15.17 21.97 -3.88
CA ASN A 188 15.07 21.44 -5.24
C ASN A 188 16.33 20.67 -5.63
N LEU A 189 16.45 19.45 -5.12
CA LEU A 189 17.51 18.52 -5.50
C LEU A 189 17.13 17.73 -6.75
N ILE A 190 18.09 17.49 -7.61
CA ILE A 190 17.96 16.61 -8.79
C ILE A 190 19.03 15.53 -8.73
N ASN A 191 18.64 14.30 -9.06
CA ASN A 191 19.60 13.21 -9.18
C ASN A 191 20.36 13.34 -10.51
N VAL A 192 21.67 13.53 -10.43
CA VAL A 192 22.59 13.58 -11.56
C VAL A 192 23.65 12.51 -11.35
N ASN A 193 23.63 11.48 -12.19
CA ASN A 193 24.56 10.34 -12.11
C ASN A 193 24.64 9.66 -10.74
N GLY A 194 23.48 9.54 -10.06
CA GLY A 194 23.38 8.88 -8.75
C GLY A 194 23.60 9.80 -7.55
N LYS A 195 23.94 11.09 -7.74
CA LYS A 195 24.09 12.08 -6.66
C LYS A 195 22.96 13.09 -6.67
N TRP A 196 22.50 13.49 -5.49
CA TRP A 196 21.49 14.53 -5.30
C TRP A 196 22.14 15.89 -5.21
N LEU A 197 22.00 16.72 -6.26
CA LEU A 197 22.66 18.00 -6.40
C LEU A 197 21.66 19.18 -6.41
N CYS A 198 22.05 20.29 -5.78
CA CYS A 198 21.31 21.55 -5.84
C CYS A 198 21.50 22.23 -7.21
N GLU A 199 20.75 23.31 -7.44
CA GLU A 199 20.75 24.04 -8.70
C GLU A 199 22.13 24.60 -9.07
N GLU A 200 22.91 25.05 -8.10
CA GLU A 200 24.24 25.61 -8.31
C GLU A 200 25.31 24.53 -8.63
N CYS A 201 25.18 23.33 -8.05
CA CYS A 201 26.17 22.26 -8.23
C CYS A 201 25.94 21.42 -9.48
N ARG A 202 24.73 21.35 -10.01
CA ARG A 202 24.43 20.60 -11.25
C ARG A 202 24.88 21.28 -12.55
N GLY A 203 25.27 22.55 -12.48
CA GLY A 203 25.78 23.34 -13.62
C GLY A 203 27.31 23.41 -13.73
N ARG A 204 28.05 22.65 -12.87
CA ARG A 204 29.52 22.62 -12.87
C ARG A 204 30.07 21.39 -13.56
#